data_92f9252aba5c1e2827c63d31be399d24
#
_entry.id   92f9252aba5c1e2827c63d31be399d24
#
_cell.length_a   1.000
_cell.length_b   1.000
_cell.length_c   1.000
_cell.angle_alpha   90.00
_cell.angle_beta   90.00
_cell.angle_gamma   90.00
#
_symmetry.space_group_name_H-M   'P 1'
#
loop_
_entity.id
_entity.type
_entity.pdbx_description
1 polymer ?
#
loop_
_entity_poly.entity_id
_entity_poly.type
_entity_poly.pdbx_seq_one_letter_code
_entity_poly.pdbx_strand_id
1 'polypeptide(L)'
;LYLALVKCAVRDSGHNCLYFYPDAYLDEAQKRGIADKTEELRKGKRFMTFFCLVIFVVLIAVIAGWNGVKDFKTASFETYLFLVVVNWFDGFVIDLLWVGHSKIWRIEGMEGVPYGKPWRTVYTKRSAATALYLLVAAAVGGIVVLIGKI
;
A
#
# COMPACT_ATOMS: atom_id res chain seq x y z
N LEU A 1 -12.21 -4.78 -3.84
CA LEU A 1 -12.18 -3.76 -2.78
C LEU A 1 -10.91 -2.91 -2.85
N TYR A 2 -9.71 -3.50 -2.78
CA TYR A 2 -8.43 -2.79 -2.75
C TYR A 2 -8.25 -1.84 -3.96
N LEU A 3 -8.42 -2.34 -5.18
CA LEU A 3 -8.35 -1.54 -6.40
C LEU A 3 -9.37 -0.38 -6.41
N ALA A 4 -10.56 -0.61 -5.88
CA ALA A 4 -11.59 0.42 -5.77
C ALA A 4 -11.17 1.54 -4.80
N LEU A 5 -10.56 1.19 -3.66
CA LEU A 5 -10.03 2.17 -2.71
C LEU A 5 -8.92 3.03 -3.34
N VAL A 6 -7.99 2.41 -4.07
CA VAL A 6 -6.94 3.15 -4.77
C VAL A 6 -7.51 4.06 -5.84
N LYS A 7 -8.49 3.59 -6.63
CA LYS A 7 -9.21 4.44 -7.60
C LYS A 7 -9.92 5.62 -6.95
N CYS A 8 -10.58 5.41 -5.81
CA CYS A 8 -11.22 6.48 -5.06
C CYS A 8 -10.21 7.52 -4.54
N ALA A 9 -9.01 7.10 -4.16
CA ALA A 9 -7.95 8.01 -3.70
C ALA A 9 -7.37 8.84 -4.85
N VAL A 10 -7.14 8.22 -6.00
CA VAL A 10 -6.57 8.88 -7.20
C VAL A 10 -7.61 9.80 -7.86
N ARG A 11 -8.90 9.42 -7.83
CA ARG A 11 -9.97 10.12 -8.56
C ARG A 11 -9.62 10.28 -10.04
N ASP A 12 -9.64 11.52 -10.53
CA ASP A 12 -9.46 11.84 -11.95
C ASP A 12 -8.00 12.17 -12.33
N SER A 13 -7.11 12.30 -11.35
CA SER A 13 -5.72 12.70 -11.59
C SER A 13 -4.75 12.14 -10.54
N GLY A 14 -3.59 11.66 -11.00
CA GLY A 14 -2.48 11.27 -10.16
C GLY A 14 -1.94 12.41 -9.27
N HIS A 15 -2.28 13.67 -9.59
CA HIS A 15 -1.94 14.83 -8.76
C HIS A 15 -2.45 14.70 -7.32
N ASN A 16 -3.60 14.06 -7.12
CA ASN A 16 -4.16 13.81 -5.78
C ASN A 16 -3.32 12.83 -4.95
N CYS A 17 -2.42 12.10 -5.58
CA CYS A 17 -1.63 11.04 -4.98
C CYS A 17 -0.14 11.19 -5.28
N LEU A 18 0.37 12.42 -5.37
CA LEU A 18 1.77 12.74 -5.64
C LEU A 18 2.73 12.04 -4.69
N TYR A 19 2.34 11.85 -3.44
CA TYR A 19 3.12 11.12 -2.43
C TYR A 19 3.40 9.65 -2.76
N PHE A 20 2.78 9.06 -3.79
CA PHE A 20 3.10 7.72 -4.26
C PHE A 20 4.18 7.69 -5.35
N TYR A 21 4.55 8.85 -5.90
CA TYR A 21 5.55 8.95 -6.94
C TYR A 21 6.98 8.79 -6.39
N PRO A 22 7.96 8.47 -7.24
CA PRO A 22 9.35 8.42 -6.83
C PRO A 22 9.86 9.76 -6.28
N ASP A 23 10.82 9.72 -5.34
CA ASP A 23 11.39 10.93 -4.73
C ASP A 23 11.96 11.90 -5.78
N ALA A 24 12.64 11.37 -6.82
CA ALA A 24 13.16 12.18 -7.92
C ALA A 24 12.06 12.93 -8.69
N TYR A 25 10.86 12.34 -8.80
CA TYR A 25 9.71 13.00 -9.40
C TYR A 25 9.19 14.14 -8.52
N LEU A 26 9.13 13.93 -7.21
CA LEU A 26 8.73 14.97 -6.25
C LEU A 26 9.74 16.12 -6.21
N ASP A 27 11.05 15.82 -6.31
CA ASP A 27 12.10 16.85 -6.39
C ASP A 27 11.92 17.74 -7.62
N GLU A 28 11.60 17.14 -8.75
CA GLU A 28 11.38 17.89 -9.99
C GLU A 28 10.04 18.67 -9.94
N ALA A 29 8.98 18.08 -9.37
CA ALA A 29 7.71 18.77 -9.17
C ALA A 29 7.87 20.01 -8.26
N GLN A 30 8.70 19.92 -7.24
CA GLN A 30 9.03 21.06 -6.38
C GLN A 30 9.81 22.15 -7.12
N LYS A 31 10.81 21.78 -7.92
CA LYS A 31 11.58 22.75 -8.74
C LYS A 31 10.71 23.51 -9.74
N ARG A 32 9.70 22.82 -10.30
CA ARG A 32 8.74 23.41 -11.24
C ARG A 32 7.61 24.17 -10.57
N GLY A 33 7.55 24.21 -9.23
CA GLY A 33 6.49 24.87 -8.48
C GLY A 33 5.12 24.19 -8.54
N ILE A 34 5.09 22.89 -8.93
CA ILE A 34 3.85 22.10 -9.06
C ILE A 34 3.38 21.60 -7.70
N ALA A 35 4.32 21.22 -6.81
CA ALA A 35 3.99 20.70 -5.48
C ALA A 35 5.10 20.98 -4.45
N ASP A 36 4.74 21.04 -3.18
CA ASP A 36 5.70 21.04 -2.07
C ASP A 36 5.98 19.61 -1.63
N LYS A 37 7.22 19.15 -1.83
CA LYS A 37 7.65 17.79 -1.49
C LYS A 37 7.42 17.45 -0.03
N THR A 38 7.69 18.39 0.89
CA THR A 38 7.54 18.16 2.33
C THR A 38 6.09 17.94 2.71
N GLU A 39 5.20 18.74 2.12
CA GLU A 39 3.76 18.58 2.32
C GLU A 39 3.25 17.25 1.76
N GLU A 40 3.66 16.88 0.55
CA GLU A 40 3.26 15.62 -0.07
C GLU A 40 3.76 14.40 0.73
N LEU A 41 5.00 14.39 1.20
CA LEU A 41 5.50 13.33 2.07
C LEU A 41 4.71 13.24 3.38
N ARG A 42 4.30 14.38 3.96
CA ARG A 42 3.45 14.41 5.16
C ARG A 42 2.05 13.84 4.89
N LYS A 43 1.44 14.19 3.76
CA LYS A 43 0.16 13.60 3.32
C LYS A 43 0.28 12.09 3.13
N GLY A 44 1.33 11.64 2.46
CA GLY A 44 1.61 10.23 2.26
C GLY A 44 1.77 9.46 3.58
N LYS A 45 2.54 10.00 4.53
CA LYS A 45 2.70 9.40 5.85
C LYS A 45 1.37 9.26 6.60
N ARG A 46 0.54 10.30 6.60
CA ARG A 46 -0.79 10.27 7.23
C ARG A 46 -1.70 9.23 6.57
N PHE A 47 -1.74 9.23 5.23
CA PHE A 47 -2.52 8.25 4.47
C PHE A 47 -2.08 6.82 4.78
N MET A 48 -0.78 6.53 4.72
CA MET A 48 -0.25 5.19 4.99
C MET A 48 -0.50 4.74 6.42
N THR A 49 -0.36 5.62 7.40
CA THR A 49 -0.67 5.30 8.81
C THR A 49 -2.15 4.91 8.96
N PHE A 50 -3.06 5.73 8.44
CA PHE A 50 -4.50 5.44 8.49
C PHE A 50 -4.83 4.14 7.74
N PHE A 51 -4.28 3.97 6.55
CA PHE A 51 -4.50 2.78 5.73
C PHE A 51 -4.02 1.50 6.43
N CYS A 52 -2.83 1.52 7.03
CA CYS A 52 -2.31 0.37 7.79
C CYS A 52 -3.19 0.04 9.00
N LEU A 53 -3.68 1.04 9.74
CA LEU A 53 -4.61 0.82 10.85
C LEU A 53 -5.91 0.18 10.38
N VAL A 54 -6.51 0.69 9.31
CA VAL A 54 -7.75 0.13 8.74
C VAL A 54 -7.54 -1.32 8.31
N ILE A 55 -6.47 -1.60 7.56
CA ILE A 55 -6.16 -2.98 7.13
C ILE A 55 -5.96 -3.90 8.33
N PHE A 56 -5.25 -3.45 9.35
CA PHE A 56 -5.00 -4.23 10.56
C PHE A 56 -6.31 -4.61 11.28
N VAL A 57 -7.22 -3.64 11.46
CA VAL A 57 -8.54 -3.89 12.07
C VAL A 57 -9.38 -4.82 11.19
N VAL A 58 -9.41 -4.60 9.88
CA VAL A 58 -10.14 -5.46 8.93
C VAL A 58 -9.62 -6.89 8.96
N LEU A 59 -8.29 -7.09 9.01
CA LEU A 59 -7.71 -8.43 9.11
C LEU A 59 -8.18 -9.17 10.36
N ILE A 60 -8.15 -8.52 11.53
CA ILE A 60 -8.65 -9.12 12.78
C ILE A 60 -10.13 -9.44 12.65
N ALA A 61 -10.94 -8.51 12.16
CA ALA A 61 -12.38 -8.70 12.01
C ALA A 61 -12.73 -9.86 11.06
N VAL A 62 -11.98 -9.99 9.94
CA VAL A 62 -12.21 -11.08 8.99
C VAL A 62 -11.74 -12.42 9.57
N ILE A 63 -10.54 -12.49 10.14
CA ILE A 63 -9.96 -13.75 10.60
C ILE A 63 -10.67 -14.27 11.85
N ALA A 64 -10.85 -13.41 12.86
CA ALA A 64 -11.53 -13.82 14.09
C ALA A 64 -13.07 -13.83 13.96
N GLY A 65 -13.64 -12.80 13.33
CA GLY A 65 -15.09 -12.63 13.28
C GLY A 65 -15.74 -13.39 12.13
N TRP A 66 -15.25 -13.27 10.90
CA TRP A 66 -15.86 -13.91 9.74
C TRP A 66 -15.43 -15.36 9.56
N ASN A 67 -14.12 -15.65 9.61
CA ASN A 67 -13.59 -17.00 9.45
C ASN A 67 -13.70 -17.83 10.72
N GLY A 68 -13.95 -17.21 11.88
CA GLY A 68 -14.10 -17.90 13.16
C GLY A 68 -12.81 -18.56 13.66
N VAL A 69 -11.64 -18.13 13.18
CA VAL A 69 -10.35 -18.70 13.56
C VAL A 69 -10.04 -18.30 15.01
N LYS A 70 -9.58 -19.27 15.81
CA LYS A 70 -9.25 -19.08 17.23
C LYS A 70 -7.83 -19.50 17.59
N ASP A 71 -7.16 -20.22 16.70
CA ASP A 71 -5.80 -20.70 16.96
C ASP A 71 -4.74 -19.81 16.28
N PHE A 72 -3.56 -19.73 16.91
CA PHE A 72 -2.45 -18.87 16.50
C PHE A 72 -1.93 -19.23 15.11
N LYS A 73 -1.77 -20.51 14.80
CA LYS A 73 -1.12 -20.94 13.56
C LYS A 73 -1.98 -20.58 12.35
N THR A 74 -3.26 -20.93 12.38
CA THR A 74 -4.20 -20.63 11.30
C THR A 74 -4.36 -19.11 11.13
N ALA A 75 -4.55 -18.36 12.23
CA ALA A 75 -4.68 -16.91 12.16
C ALA A 75 -3.44 -16.23 11.57
N SER A 76 -2.25 -16.65 12.00
CA SER A 76 -1.00 -16.13 11.46
C SER A 76 -0.82 -16.50 9.99
N PHE A 77 -1.11 -17.74 9.61
CA PHE A 77 -0.98 -18.19 8.22
C PHE A 77 -1.94 -17.45 7.28
N GLU A 78 -3.22 -17.34 7.64
CA GLU A 78 -4.21 -16.61 6.83
C GLU A 78 -3.84 -15.12 6.69
N THR A 79 -3.42 -14.49 7.78
CA THR A 79 -2.93 -13.10 7.75
C THR A 79 -1.76 -12.93 6.81
N TYR A 80 -0.76 -13.80 6.93
CA TYR A 80 0.44 -13.75 6.10
C TYR A 80 0.09 -13.93 4.62
N LEU A 81 -0.69 -14.95 4.30
CA LEU A 81 -1.12 -15.23 2.93
C LEU A 81 -1.86 -14.04 2.32
N PHE A 82 -2.79 -13.46 3.06
CA PHE A 82 -3.55 -12.30 2.61
C PHE A 82 -2.64 -11.10 2.32
N LEU A 83 -1.73 -10.78 3.25
CA LEU A 83 -0.80 -9.66 3.09
C LEU A 83 0.15 -9.86 1.91
N VAL A 84 0.66 -11.08 1.72
CA VAL A 84 1.54 -11.41 0.59
C VAL A 84 0.81 -11.25 -0.74
N VAL A 85 -0.40 -11.81 -0.85
CA VAL A 85 -1.20 -11.71 -2.08
C VAL A 85 -1.51 -10.25 -2.42
N VAL A 86 -1.96 -9.45 -1.44
CA VAL A 86 -2.27 -8.03 -1.66
C VAL A 86 -1.00 -7.24 -2.02
N ASN A 87 0.11 -7.50 -1.36
CA ASN A 87 1.40 -6.84 -1.61
C ASN A 87 1.90 -7.07 -3.05
N TRP A 88 1.88 -8.32 -3.50
CA TRP A 88 2.32 -8.63 -4.86
C TRP A 88 1.32 -8.19 -5.91
N PHE A 89 0.01 -8.24 -5.63
CA PHE A 89 -1.02 -7.64 -6.49
C PHE A 89 -0.78 -6.14 -6.67
N ASP A 90 -0.52 -5.41 -5.59
CA ASP A 90 -0.19 -3.98 -5.65
C ASP A 90 1.07 -3.72 -6.48
N GLY A 91 2.12 -4.51 -6.27
CA GLY A 91 3.35 -4.38 -7.04
C GLY A 91 3.19 -4.63 -8.53
N PHE A 92 2.54 -5.72 -8.91
CA PHE A 92 2.41 -6.09 -10.32
C PHE A 92 1.27 -5.35 -11.02
N VAL A 93 0.08 -5.35 -10.43
CA VAL A 93 -1.11 -4.82 -11.11
C VAL A 93 -1.18 -3.30 -10.99
N ILE A 94 -0.90 -2.75 -9.80
CA ILE A 94 -1.02 -1.30 -9.60
C ILE A 94 0.26 -0.60 -10.02
N ASP A 95 1.40 -0.92 -9.40
CA ASP A 95 2.66 -0.18 -9.66
C ASP A 95 3.17 -0.38 -11.10
N LEU A 96 3.18 -1.61 -11.64
CA LEU A 96 3.76 -1.87 -12.95
C LEU A 96 2.76 -1.74 -14.10
N LEU A 97 1.57 -2.34 -13.98
CA LEU A 97 0.60 -2.33 -15.08
C LEU A 97 -0.20 -1.04 -15.12
N TRP A 98 -0.91 -0.69 -14.05
CA TRP A 98 -1.81 0.46 -14.07
C TRP A 98 -1.07 1.79 -14.05
N VAL A 99 -0.16 2.00 -13.09
CA VAL A 99 0.64 3.24 -13.02
C VAL A 99 1.51 3.38 -14.27
N GLY A 100 2.20 2.31 -14.68
CA GLY A 100 3.10 2.36 -15.83
C GLY A 100 2.44 2.67 -17.17
N HIS A 101 1.15 2.36 -17.36
CA HIS A 101 0.47 2.45 -18.67
C HIS A 101 -0.71 3.44 -18.70
N SER A 102 -1.23 3.87 -17.57
CA SER A 102 -2.40 4.76 -17.54
C SER A 102 -2.03 6.24 -17.61
N LYS A 103 -2.74 6.97 -18.49
CA LYS A 103 -2.57 8.42 -18.66
C LYS A 103 -2.95 9.23 -17.41
N ILE A 104 -3.77 8.67 -16.51
CA ILE A 104 -4.22 9.32 -15.28
C ILE A 104 -3.06 9.71 -14.34
N TRP A 105 -1.92 9.00 -14.46
CA TRP A 105 -0.71 9.24 -13.68
C TRP A 105 0.26 10.25 -14.34
N ARG A 106 -0.08 10.76 -15.51
CA ARG A 106 0.69 11.83 -16.16
C ARG A 106 0.20 13.17 -15.65
N ILE A 107 1.09 13.93 -15.07
CA ILE A 107 0.78 15.26 -14.52
C ILE A 107 1.20 16.32 -15.54
N GLU A 108 0.31 17.25 -15.81
CA GLU A 108 0.59 18.40 -16.67
C GLU A 108 1.75 19.23 -16.11
N GLY A 109 2.65 19.67 -16.95
CA GLY A 109 3.88 20.35 -16.55
C GLY A 109 5.02 19.42 -16.11
N MET A 110 4.81 18.08 -16.11
CA MET A 110 5.82 17.08 -15.75
C MET A 110 6.21 16.19 -16.94
N GLU A 111 6.02 16.68 -18.17
CA GLU A 111 6.34 15.96 -19.39
C GLU A 111 7.85 15.63 -19.43
N GLY A 112 8.15 14.41 -19.84
CA GLY A 112 9.53 13.90 -19.92
C GLY A 112 10.13 13.42 -18.59
N VAL A 113 9.46 13.60 -17.46
CA VAL A 113 9.92 13.10 -16.16
C VAL A 113 9.39 11.69 -15.93
N PRO A 114 10.27 10.68 -15.69
CA PRO A 114 9.83 9.32 -15.41
C PRO A 114 9.06 9.24 -14.11
N TYR A 115 7.82 8.77 -14.15
CA TYR A 115 6.97 8.60 -12.97
C TYR A 115 6.78 7.13 -12.55
N GLY A 116 7.05 6.20 -13.46
CA GLY A 116 6.97 4.78 -13.16
C GLY A 116 8.12 4.30 -12.27
N LYS A 117 7.81 3.40 -11.35
CA LYS A 117 8.85 2.78 -10.51
C LYS A 117 9.62 1.72 -11.31
N PRO A 118 10.97 1.72 -11.27
CA PRO A 118 11.75 0.65 -11.88
C PRO A 118 11.37 -0.72 -11.29
N TRP A 119 11.26 -1.74 -12.14
CA TRP A 119 10.94 -3.11 -11.73
C TRP A 119 11.79 -3.61 -10.55
N ARG A 120 13.10 -3.36 -10.57
CA ARG A 120 14.01 -3.76 -9.47
C ARG A 120 13.60 -3.13 -8.14
N THR A 121 13.21 -1.86 -8.13
CA THR A 121 12.74 -1.16 -6.93
C THR A 121 11.45 -1.77 -6.40
N VAL A 122 10.50 -2.07 -7.28
CA VAL A 122 9.24 -2.74 -6.90
C VAL A 122 9.55 -4.08 -6.28
N TYR A 123 10.31 -4.93 -6.96
CA TYR A 123 10.67 -6.26 -6.48
C TYR A 123 11.34 -6.23 -5.10
N THR A 124 12.38 -5.41 -4.93
CA THR A 124 13.12 -5.31 -3.66
C THR A 124 12.22 -4.85 -2.51
N LYS A 125 11.41 -3.81 -2.73
CA LYS A 125 10.48 -3.30 -1.70
C LYS A 125 9.41 -4.33 -1.33
N ARG A 126 8.85 -5.04 -2.32
CA ARG A 126 7.82 -6.06 -2.10
C ARG A 126 8.37 -7.30 -1.41
N SER A 127 9.60 -7.72 -1.73
CA SER A 127 10.26 -8.83 -1.04
C SER A 127 10.58 -8.48 0.42
N ALA A 128 11.09 -7.28 0.68
CA ALA A 128 11.33 -6.82 2.04
C ALA A 128 10.03 -6.73 2.87
N ALA A 129 8.95 -6.21 2.28
CA ALA A 129 7.64 -6.18 2.92
C ALA A 129 7.11 -7.59 3.20
N THR A 130 7.28 -8.53 2.26
CA THR A 130 6.88 -9.93 2.44
C THR A 130 7.55 -10.55 3.67
N ALA A 131 8.85 -10.30 3.89
CA ALA A 131 9.55 -10.76 5.09
C ALA A 131 9.00 -10.10 6.37
N LEU A 132 8.74 -8.78 6.34
CA LEU A 132 8.17 -8.04 7.48
C LEU A 132 6.78 -8.53 7.87
N TYR A 133 5.99 -9.00 6.91
CA TYR A 133 4.63 -9.51 7.16
C TYR A 133 4.59 -10.76 8.05
N LEU A 134 5.69 -11.47 8.24
CA LEU A 134 5.78 -12.53 9.25
C LEU A 134 5.55 -11.97 10.66
N LEU A 135 6.12 -10.81 10.96
CA LEU A 135 5.93 -10.15 12.27
C LEU A 135 4.49 -9.65 12.44
N VAL A 136 3.91 -9.05 11.40
CA VAL A 136 2.52 -8.59 11.42
C VAL A 136 1.56 -9.77 11.60
N ALA A 137 1.80 -10.85 10.88
CA ALA A 137 1.00 -12.07 10.96
C ALA A 137 1.05 -12.69 12.36
N ALA A 138 2.23 -12.75 12.97
CA ALA A 138 2.37 -13.22 14.35
C ALA A 138 1.64 -12.31 15.36
N ALA A 139 1.69 -10.99 15.17
CA ALA A 139 0.96 -10.05 16.02
C ALA A 139 -0.56 -10.24 15.91
N VAL A 140 -1.09 -10.34 14.69
CA VAL A 140 -2.53 -10.60 14.45
C VAL A 140 -2.93 -11.96 15.05
N GLY A 141 -2.14 -13.01 14.81
CA GLY A 141 -2.39 -14.33 15.38
C GLY A 141 -2.46 -14.31 16.91
N GLY A 142 -1.55 -13.57 17.55
CA GLY A 142 -1.59 -13.39 19.02
C GLY A 142 -2.86 -12.70 19.50
N ILE A 143 -3.30 -11.63 18.80
CA ILE A 143 -4.54 -10.90 19.14
C ILE A 143 -5.78 -11.79 18.95
N VAL A 144 -5.84 -12.55 17.86
CA VAL A 144 -6.95 -13.48 17.57
C VAL A 144 -7.11 -14.51 18.68
N VAL A 145 -6.00 -15.09 19.16
CA VAL A 145 -6.02 -16.03 20.30
C VAL A 145 -6.53 -15.36 21.58
N LEU A 146 -6.13 -14.11 21.84
CA LEU A 146 -6.61 -13.37 23.02
C LEU A 146 -8.10 -13.10 22.94
N ILE A 147 -8.62 -12.68 21.80
CA ILE A 147 -10.05 -12.45 21.56
C ILE A 147 -10.84 -13.77 21.72
N GLY A 148 -10.31 -14.88 21.22
CA GLY A 148 -10.96 -16.20 21.32
C GLY A 148 -11.05 -16.79 22.73
N LYS A 149 -10.38 -16.17 23.71
CA LYS A 149 -10.45 -16.56 25.14
C LYS A 149 -11.49 -15.78 25.95
N ILE A 150 -12.01 -14.69 25.38
CA ILE A 150 -13.07 -13.86 25.96
C ILE A 150 -14.43 -14.41 25.53
#